data_35822e48d99296ff910c02d3acca7e40
#
_entry.id   35822e48d99296ff910c02d3acca7e40
#
_cell.length_a   1.000
_cell.length_b   1.000
_cell.length_c   1.000
_cell.angle_alpha   90.00
_cell.angle_beta   90.00
_cell.angle_gamma   90.00
#
_symmetry.space_group_name_H-M   'P 1'
#
loop_
_entity.id
_entity.type
_entity.pdbx_description
1 polymer ?
#
loop_
_entity_poly.entity_id
_entity_poly.type
_entity_poly.pdbx_seq_one_letter_code
_entity_poly.pdbx_strand_id
1 'polypeptide(L)'
;MRVVVTRPEASGLRTAQLLHEIGHEPVLLPLTSPTHDATAAIAALAKTPAFLAVTSAEAVRALLGSGADLAASLHRPIFVVGNASAKAARDAGFQAIISGESDGSALAHLIADTGASHRGTVLYLAGTPRDQGFERALGELKVPFKTVEIYRMQPVPWQSHNLKKRIADIPIDAVLFYSSEAVRIFFELMEREKYPEQFRDCRMVCISSKVLSQVPASFQHAAFASTAPSESRMFDLLDREAGT
;
A
#
# COMPACT_ATOMS: atom_id res chain seq x y z
N MET A 1 13.08 12.82 -15.70
CA MET A 1 11.83 12.28 -16.24
C MET A 1 10.66 12.84 -15.43
N ARG A 2 9.51 13.03 -16.09
CA ARG A 2 8.24 13.34 -15.41
C ARG A 2 7.48 12.05 -15.13
N VAL A 3 7.28 11.75 -13.83
CA VAL A 3 6.86 10.43 -13.37
C VAL A 3 5.53 10.52 -12.62
N VAL A 4 4.48 9.86 -13.13
CA VAL A 4 3.18 9.79 -12.48
C VAL A 4 3.23 8.79 -11.32
N VAL A 5 2.81 9.25 -10.13
CA VAL A 5 2.73 8.46 -8.91
C VAL A 5 1.27 8.17 -8.60
N THR A 6 0.84 6.90 -8.70
CA THR A 6 -0.56 6.47 -8.60
C THR A 6 -1.01 6.08 -7.19
N ARG A 7 -0.11 6.11 -6.21
CA ARG A 7 -0.36 5.71 -4.81
C ARG A 7 -1.33 6.66 -4.11
N PRO A 8 -1.99 6.20 -3.05
CA PRO A 8 -2.71 7.07 -2.11
C PRO A 8 -1.84 8.23 -1.63
N GLU A 9 -2.45 9.39 -1.42
CA GLU A 9 -1.75 10.67 -1.22
C GLU A 9 -0.60 10.60 -0.20
N ALA A 10 -0.85 10.08 1.01
CA ALA A 10 0.18 9.99 2.06
C ALA A 10 1.42 9.16 1.67
N SER A 11 1.26 8.09 0.89
CA SER A 11 2.39 7.31 0.35
C SER A 11 2.94 7.93 -0.93
N GLY A 12 2.08 8.55 -1.74
CA GLY A 12 2.46 9.26 -2.95
C GLY A 12 3.40 10.42 -2.68
N LEU A 13 3.15 11.21 -1.65
CA LEU A 13 4.02 12.32 -1.24
C LEU A 13 5.44 11.85 -0.88
N ARG A 14 5.57 10.70 -0.18
CA ARG A 14 6.90 10.14 0.12
C ARG A 14 7.61 9.65 -1.13
N THR A 15 6.89 8.97 -2.02
CA THR A 15 7.43 8.54 -3.31
C THR A 15 7.85 9.76 -4.14
N ALA A 16 7.06 10.82 -4.14
CA ALA A 16 7.37 12.06 -4.85
C ALA A 16 8.66 12.72 -4.33
N GLN A 17 8.84 12.75 -3.01
CA GLN A 17 10.07 13.27 -2.41
C GLN A 17 11.30 12.45 -2.87
N LEU A 18 11.23 11.11 -2.81
CA LEU A 18 12.32 10.25 -3.24
C LEU A 18 12.64 10.42 -4.73
N LEU A 19 11.62 10.54 -5.60
CA LEU A 19 11.81 10.80 -7.02
C LEU A 19 12.50 12.16 -7.25
N HIS A 20 12.12 13.18 -6.50
CA HIS A 20 12.73 14.51 -6.59
C HIS A 20 14.22 14.47 -6.16
N GLU A 21 14.55 13.75 -5.09
CA GLU A 21 15.93 13.56 -4.61
C GLU A 21 16.85 12.92 -5.64
N ILE A 22 16.30 12.09 -6.56
CA ILE A 22 17.06 11.46 -7.66
C ILE A 22 16.89 12.19 -9.01
N GLY A 23 16.36 13.43 -9.01
CA GLY A 23 16.30 14.29 -10.18
C GLY A 23 15.12 14.07 -11.13
N HIS A 24 14.07 13.37 -10.70
CA HIS A 24 12.82 13.25 -11.46
C HIS A 24 11.78 14.27 -11.02
N GLU A 25 10.82 14.56 -11.88
CA GLU A 25 9.68 15.44 -11.61
C GLU A 25 8.43 14.59 -11.33
N PRO A 26 8.01 14.46 -10.05
CA PRO A 26 6.85 13.66 -9.71
C PRO A 26 5.54 14.36 -10.01
N VAL A 27 4.58 13.64 -10.59
CA VAL A 27 3.20 14.06 -10.79
C VAL A 27 2.28 13.18 -9.94
N LEU A 28 1.74 13.74 -8.86
CA LEU A 28 0.83 12.99 -7.99
C LEU A 28 -0.53 12.81 -8.66
N LEU A 29 -0.90 11.55 -8.88
CA LEU A 29 -2.21 11.15 -9.39
C LEU A 29 -2.75 9.99 -8.53
N PRO A 30 -3.12 10.24 -7.26
CA PRO A 30 -3.65 9.18 -6.41
C PRO A 30 -4.93 8.62 -7.03
N LEU A 31 -4.92 7.32 -7.33
CA LEU A 31 -6.06 6.62 -7.94
C LEU A 31 -7.01 6.04 -6.91
N THR A 32 -6.52 5.84 -5.68
CA THR A 32 -7.31 5.37 -4.55
C THR A 32 -7.04 6.22 -3.32
N SER A 33 -8.05 6.34 -2.46
CA SER A 33 -7.94 6.97 -1.14
C SER A 33 -8.54 6.05 -0.07
N PRO A 34 -8.00 6.05 1.16
CA PRO A 34 -8.57 5.30 2.26
C PRO A 34 -9.79 6.03 2.83
N THR A 35 -10.84 5.28 3.13
CA THR A 35 -11.92 5.69 4.02
C THR A 35 -11.76 4.91 5.33
N HIS A 36 -11.71 5.59 6.46
CA HIS A 36 -11.48 5.01 7.77
C HIS A 36 -12.79 4.77 8.50
N ASP A 37 -12.92 3.58 9.13
CA ASP A 37 -13.95 3.28 10.12
C ASP A 37 -13.33 2.43 11.23
N ALA A 38 -12.95 3.07 12.32
CA ALA A 38 -12.31 2.42 13.45
C ALA A 38 -13.31 1.89 14.50
N THR A 39 -14.62 2.07 14.33
CA THR A 39 -15.64 1.74 15.32
C THR A 39 -15.53 0.30 15.82
N ALA A 40 -15.48 -0.67 14.91
CA ALA A 40 -15.35 -2.08 15.25
C ALA A 40 -13.98 -2.42 15.86
N ALA A 41 -12.91 -1.72 15.43
CA ALA A 41 -11.56 -1.90 15.96
C ALA A 41 -11.47 -1.43 17.43
N ILE A 42 -12.03 -0.26 17.74
CA ILE A 42 -12.07 0.28 19.10
C ILE A 42 -12.85 -0.66 20.02
N ALA A 43 -14.02 -1.14 19.59
CA ALA A 43 -14.82 -2.11 20.34
C ALA A 43 -14.08 -3.45 20.55
N ALA A 44 -13.22 -3.84 19.59
CA ALA A 44 -12.41 -5.04 19.73
C ALA A 44 -11.20 -4.83 20.66
N LEU A 45 -10.58 -3.65 20.63
CA LEU A 45 -9.49 -3.27 21.53
C LEU A 45 -9.95 -3.26 23.01
N ALA A 46 -11.17 -2.84 23.27
CA ALA A 46 -11.76 -2.85 24.62
C ALA A 46 -11.89 -4.28 25.19
N LYS A 47 -11.93 -5.33 24.35
CA LYS A 47 -11.95 -6.75 24.78
C LYS A 47 -10.55 -7.30 25.11
N THR A 48 -9.57 -6.42 25.23
CA THR A 48 -8.20 -6.73 25.66
C THR A 48 -7.53 -7.88 24.87
N PRO A 49 -7.37 -7.78 23.51
CA PRO A 49 -6.59 -8.74 22.75
C PRO A 49 -5.15 -8.80 23.27
N ALA A 50 -4.52 -9.95 23.23
CA ALA A 50 -3.15 -10.11 23.71
C ALA A 50 -2.13 -9.40 22.80
N PHE A 51 -2.39 -9.40 21.49
CA PHE A 51 -1.50 -8.86 20.47
C PHE A 51 -2.28 -8.11 19.40
N LEU A 52 -1.63 -7.14 18.77
CA LEU A 52 -2.13 -6.47 17.59
C LEU A 52 -1.32 -6.90 16.36
N ALA A 53 -1.94 -6.87 15.18
CA ALA A 53 -1.24 -7.07 13.92
C ALA A 53 -1.75 -6.09 12.87
N VAL A 54 -0.83 -5.56 12.05
CA VAL A 54 -1.14 -4.74 10.88
C VAL A 54 -0.22 -5.09 9.72
N THR A 55 -0.77 -5.19 8.52
CA THR A 55 0.00 -5.40 7.28
C THR A 55 0.17 -4.11 6.48
N SER A 56 -0.33 -2.98 7.00
CA SER A 56 -0.22 -1.67 6.35
C SER A 56 -0.15 -0.55 7.39
N ALA A 57 0.68 0.45 7.10
CA ALA A 57 0.73 1.69 7.87
C ALA A 57 -0.62 2.43 7.91
N GLU A 58 -1.49 2.20 6.91
CA GLU A 58 -2.82 2.81 6.85
C GLU A 58 -3.72 2.37 8.00
N ALA A 59 -3.61 1.12 8.44
CA ALA A 59 -4.38 0.64 9.60
C ALA A 59 -4.01 1.39 10.89
N VAL A 60 -2.72 1.72 11.06
CA VAL A 60 -2.26 2.54 12.21
C VAL A 60 -2.79 3.97 12.09
N ARG A 61 -2.73 4.56 10.89
CA ARG A 61 -3.28 5.92 10.65
C ARG A 61 -4.78 5.98 10.91
N ALA A 62 -5.52 4.97 10.46
CA ALA A 62 -6.96 4.86 10.69
C ALA A 62 -7.29 4.76 12.19
N LEU A 63 -6.48 4.01 12.94
CA LEU A 63 -6.64 3.88 14.38
C LEU A 63 -6.40 5.22 15.09
N LEU A 64 -5.31 5.92 14.75
CA LEU A 64 -5.01 7.24 15.32
C LEU A 64 -6.06 8.29 14.95
N GLY A 65 -6.51 8.29 13.69
CA GLY A 65 -7.52 9.22 13.20
C GLY A 65 -8.90 9.06 13.85
N SER A 66 -9.12 7.98 14.60
CA SER A 66 -10.38 7.74 15.31
C SER A 66 -10.64 8.69 16.49
N GLY A 67 -9.58 9.33 17.02
CA GLY A 67 -9.66 10.16 18.22
C GLY A 67 -9.91 9.38 19.54
N ALA A 68 -9.90 8.04 19.48
CA ALA A 68 -10.09 7.22 20.68
C ALA A 68 -8.85 7.25 21.58
N ASP A 69 -9.07 7.09 22.89
CA ASP A 69 -7.97 6.87 23.82
C ASP A 69 -7.36 5.48 23.61
N LEU A 70 -6.12 5.46 23.16
CA LEU A 70 -5.36 4.26 22.87
C LEU A 70 -4.34 3.89 23.94
N ALA A 71 -4.22 4.67 25.03
CA ALA A 71 -3.17 4.53 26.04
C ALA A 71 -3.00 3.08 26.53
N ALA A 72 -4.11 2.39 26.83
CA ALA A 72 -4.10 1.00 27.26
C ALA A 72 -3.64 0.01 26.17
N SER A 73 -3.70 0.41 24.91
CA SER A 73 -3.33 -0.43 23.75
C SER A 73 -1.87 -0.24 23.32
N LEU A 74 -1.26 0.91 23.60
CA LEU A 74 0.10 1.25 23.19
C LEU A 74 1.19 0.39 23.85
N HIS A 75 0.88 -0.23 25.00
CA HIS A 75 1.79 -1.16 25.70
C HIS A 75 1.74 -2.58 25.15
N ARG A 76 0.77 -2.90 24.29
CA ARG A 76 0.59 -4.24 23.74
C ARG A 76 1.58 -4.45 22.58
N PRO A 77 2.14 -5.67 22.44
CA PRO A 77 2.93 -5.96 21.26
C PRO A 77 2.11 -5.80 19.98
N ILE A 78 2.65 -5.06 19.03
CA ILE A 78 2.10 -4.90 17.70
C ILE A 78 3.04 -5.51 16.66
N PHE A 79 2.53 -6.47 15.90
CA PHE A 79 3.22 -7.11 14.79
C PHE A 79 2.92 -6.33 13.51
N VAL A 80 3.95 -6.00 12.75
CA VAL A 80 3.80 -5.14 11.57
C VAL A 80 4.57 -5.68 10.37
N VAL A 81 4.05 -5.48 9.16
CA VAL A 81 4.77 -5.76 7.92
C VAL A 81 5.49 -4.49 7.45
N GLY A 82 6.82 -4.59 7.33
CA GLY A 82 7.66 -3.61 6.68
C GLY A 82 7.91 -2.30 7.44
N ASN A 83 8.92 -1.58 7.00
CA ASN A 83 9.44 -0.38 7.68
C ASN A 83 8.42 0.76 7.78
N ALA A 84 7.54 0.92 6.80
CA ALA A 84 6.53 1.98 6.80
C ALA A 84 5.49 1.78 7.91
N SER A 85 5.05 0.52 8.14
CA SER A 85 4.13 0.19 9.23
C SER A 85 4.80 0.27 10.59
N ALA A 86 6.08 -0.16 10.67
CA ALA A 86 6.87 -0.03 11.89
C ALA A 86 7.09 1.44 12.28
N LYS A 87 7.37 2.31 11.28
CA LYS A 87 7.48 3.75 11.53
C LYS A 87 6.14 4.33 12.01
N ALA A 88 5.05 4.01 11.35
CA ALA A 88 3.72 4.48 11.74
C ALA A 88 3.35 4.05 13.17
N ALA A 89 3.68 2.80 13.55
CA ALA A 89 3.45 2.31 14.91
C ALA A 89 4.30 3.05 15.96
N ARG A 90 5.57 3.34 15.64
CA ARG A 90 6.44 4.17 16.53
C ARG A 90 5.89 5.58 16.70
N ASP A 91 5.54 6.23 15.60
CA ASP A 91 4.99 7.59 15.59
C ASP A 91 3.65 7.64 16.37
N ALA A 92 2.91 6.54 16.41
CA ALA A 92 1.68 6.37 17.18
C ALA A 92 1.92 6.14 18.68
N GLY A 93 3.16 5.92 19.11
CA GLY A 93 3.53 5.69 20.52
C GLY A 93 3.48 4.22 20.98
N PHE A 94 3.36 3.24 20.06
CA PHE A 94 3.48 1.82 20.43
C PHE A 94 4.88 1.52 20.95
N GLN A 95 4.95 0.83 22.10
CA GLN A 95 6.21 0.57 22.80
C GLN A 95 6.87 -0.75 22.38
N ALA A 96 6.08 -1.76 22.05
CA ALA A 96 6.55 -3.09 21.69
C ALA A 96 6.20 -3.39 20.23
N ILE A 97 7.09 -3.03 19.30
CA ILE A 97 6.88 -3.20 17.85
C ILE A 97 7.74 -4.35 17.36
N ILE A 98 7.13 -5.35 16.75
CA ILE A 98 7.78 -6.52 16.17
C ILE A 98 7.54 -6.50 14.66
N SER A 99 8.60 -6.25 13.89
CA SER A 99 8.52 -6.08 12.44
C SER A 99 8.92 -7.35 11.71
N GLY A 100 8.02 -7.84 10.83
CA GLY A 100 8.36 -8.82 9.80
C GLY A 100 8.86 -8.11 8.53
N GLU A 101 9.82 -8.71 7.83
CA GLU A 101 10.55 -8.05 6.75
C GLU A 101 9.86 -8.13 5.38
N SER A 102 9.06 -9.18 5.07
CA SER A 102 8.64 -9.46 3.71
C SER A 102 7.13 -9.26 3.47
N ASP A 103 6.30 -10.12 4.01
CA ASP A 103 4.87 -10.16 3.71
C ASP A 103 4.02 -10.66 4.90
N GLY A 104 2.72 -10.80 4.67
CA GLY A 104 1.79 -11.27 5.68
C GLY A 104 2.05 -12.70 6.12
N SER A 105 2.45 -13.59 5.21
CA SER A 105 2.73 -14.99 5.56
C SER A 105 3.93 -15.10 6.51
N ALA A 106 5.03 -14.40 6.19
CA ALA A 106 6.19 -14.33 7.07
C ALA A 106 5.86 -13.72 8.44
N LEU A 107 4.99 -12.71 8.48
CA LEU A 107 4.51 -12.14 9.74
C LEU A 107 3.74 -13.17 10.57
N ALA A 108 2.92 -14.03 9.96
CA ALA A 108 2.18 -15.07 10.65
C ALA A 108 3.12 -16.10 11.30
N HIS A 109 4.18 -16.51 10.61
CA HIS A 109 5.23 -17.38 11.18
C HIS A 109 5.94 -16.70 12.35
N LEU A 110 6.33 -15.43 12.20
CA LEU A 110 6.95 -14.67 13.28
C LEU A 110 6.06 -14.61 14.53
N ILE A 111 4.75 -14.41 14.36
CA ILE A 111 3.78 -14.44 15.45
C ILE A 111 3.73 -15.81 16.12
N ALA A 112 3.68 -16.90 15.34
CA ALA A 112 3.66 -18.27 15.87
C ALA A 112 4.93 -18.58 16.68
N ASP A 113 6.10 -18.19 16.19
CA ASP A 113 7.41 -18.40 16.83
C ASP A 113 7.55 -17.69 18.17
N THR A 114 6.84 -16.58 18.38
CA THR A 114 6.80 -15.88 19.68
C THR A 114 5.96 -16.61 20.73
N GLY A 115 5.31 -17.74 20.39
CA GLY A 115 4.40 -18.45 21.26
C GLY A 115 3.07 -17.71 21.51
N ALA A 116 2.72 -16.78 20.62
CA ALA A 116 1.48 -15.99 20.71
C ALA A 116 0.22 -16.88 20.72
N SER A 117 0.25 -18.05 20.05
CA SER A 117 -0.83 -19.02 20.05
C SER A 117 -1.28 -19.48 21.44
N HIS A 118 -0.37 -19.46 22.44
CA HIS A 118 -0.64 -19.87 23.81
C HIS A 118 -0.95 -18.68 24.74
N ARG A 119 -0.80 -17.44 24.27
CA ARG A 119 -0.93 -16.24 25.10
C ARG A 119 -2.23 -15.48 24.88
N GLY A 120 -3.00 -15.83 23.85
CA GLY A 120 -4.28 -15.21 23.56
C GLY A 120 -4.51 -14.92 22.08
N THR A 121 -5.50 -14.08 21.80
CA THR A 121 -5.94 -13.79 20.42
C THR A 121 -5.18 -12.61 19.83
N VAL A 122 -4.75 -12.74 18.58
CA VAL A 122 -4.22 -11.64 17.75
C VAL A 122 -5.38 -10.84 17.17
N LEU A 123 -5.44 -9.55 17.41
CA LEU A 123 -6.36 -8.65 16.72
C LEU A 123 -5.67 -8.10 15.48
N TYR A 124 -6.10 -8.56 14.31
CA TYR A 124 -5.64 -8.07 13.02
C TYR A 124 -6.49 -6.88 12.57
N LEU A 125 -5.89 -5.70 12.52
CA LEU A 125 -6.50 -4.48 11.99
C LEU A 125 -6.22 -4.41 10.50
N ALA A 126 -7.23 -4.71 9.70
CA ALA A 126 -7.10 -4.97 8.27
C ALA A 126 -7.67 -3.85 7.40
N GLY A 127 -7.13 -3.71 6.20
CA GLY A 127 -7.74 -2.94 5.12
C GLY A 127 -8.57 -3.80 4.16
N THR A 128 -9.35 -3.16 3.31
CA THR A 128 -10.06 -3.79 2.20
C THR A 128 -9.86 -2.97 0.92
N PRO A 129 -9.56 -3.59 -0.26
CA PRO A 129 -9.26 -5.02 -0.43
C PRO A 129 -7.91 -5.40 0.18
N ARG A 130 -7.70 -6.70 0.45
CA ARG A 130 -6.43 -7.24 0.94
C ARG A 130 -6.15 -8.64 0.43
N ASP A 131 -4.89 -9.03 0.43
CA ASP A 131 -4.50 -10.43 0.25
C ASP A 131 -4.80 -11.19 1.55
N GLN A 132 -5.43 -12.36 1.41
CA GLN A 132 -5.80 -13.21 2.55
C GLN A 132 -4.66 -14.13 3.02
N GLY A 133 -3.46 -14.01 2.47
CA GLY A 133 -2.31 -14.85 2.80
C GLY A 133 -1.97 -14.82 4.28
N PHE A 134 -2.05 -13.66 4.92
CA PHE A 134 -1.81 -13.53 6.36
C PHE A 134 -2.82 -14.32 7.20
N GLU A 135 -4.12 -14.17 6.93
CA GLU A 135 -5.20 -14.86 7.66
C GLU A 135 -5.15 -16.36 7.44
N ARG A 136 -4.83 -16.78 6.21
CA ARG A 136 -4.64 -18.21 5.87
C ARG A 136 -3.48 -18.80 6.64
N ALA A 137 -2.32 -18.14 6.65
CA ALA A 137 -1.13 -18.60 7.37
C ALA A 137 -1.37 -18.68 8.88
N LEU A 138 -2.06 -17.68 9.49
CA LEU A 138 -2.44 -17.75 10.91
C LEU A 138 -3.32 -18.97 11.20
N GLY A 139 -4.28 -19.28 10.30
CA GLY A 139 -5.14 -20.45 10.43
C GLY A 139 -4.38 -21.77 10.34
N GLU A 140 -3.48 -21.92 9.37
CA GLU A 140 -2.61 -23.10 9.18
C GLU A 140 -1.70 -23.33 10.40
N LEU A 141 -1.17 -22.24 10.98
CA LEU A 141 -0.33 -22.25 12.19
C LEU A 141 -1.14 -22.37 13.49
N LYS A 142 -2.48 -22.45 13.41
CA LYS A 142 -3.39 -22.54 14.56
C LYS A 142 -3.22 -21.39 15.56
N VAL A 143 -2.85 -20.22 15.09
CA VAL A 143 -2.79 -18.99 15.90
C VAL A 143 -4.19 -18.41 16.01
N PRO A 144 -4.77 -18.24 17.22
CA PRO A 144 -6.07 -17.61 17.38
C PRO A 144 -6.02 -16.15 16.95
N PHE A 145 -6.88 -15.75 16.02
CA PHE A 145 -6.95 -14.36 15.56
C PHE A 145 -8.39 -13.91 15.33
N LYS A 146 -8.55 -12.59 15.32
CA LYS A 146 -9.77 -11.90 14.92
C LYS A 146 -9.39 -10.79 13.95
N THR A 147 -9.94 -10.83 12.75
CA THR A 147 -9.79 -9.74 11.76
C THR A 147 -10.90 -8.70 11.97
N VAL A 148 -10.49 -7.44 11.96
CA VAL A 148 -11.40 -6.29 11.96
C VAL A 148 -10.97 -5.33 10.86
N GLU A 149 -11.87 -5.01 9.95
CA GLU A 149 -11.65 -3.99 8.94
C GLU A 149 -11.67 -2.61 9.60
N ILE A 150 -10.64 -1.81 9.34
CA ILE A 150 -10.48 -0.47 9.92
C ILE A 150 -10.38 0.62 8.84
N TYR A 151 -10.07 0.24 7.61
CA TYR A 151 -10.10 1.15 6.45
C TYR A 151 -10.45 0.39 5.18
N ARG A 152 -11.00 1.14 4.23
CA ARG A 152 -11.32 0.65 2.88
C ARG A 152 -10.71 1.58 1.85
N MET A 153 -9.99 1.01 0.88
CA MET A 153 -9.51 1.76 -0.28
C MET A 153 -10.66 1.97 -1.26
N GLN A 154 -10.87 3.21 -1.68
CA GLN A 154 -11.89 3.57 -2.67
C GLN A 154 -11.24 4.31 -3.84
N PRO A 155 -11.76 4.16 -5.07
CA PRO A 155 -11.33 4.96 -6.20
C PRO A 155 -11.51 6.46 -5.93
N VAL A 156 -10.51 7.27 -6.32
CA VAL A 156 -10.65 8.73 -6.30
C VAL A 156 -11.48 9.16 -7.49
N PRO A 157 -12.59 9.89 -7.29
CA PRO A 157 -13.46 10.35 -8.40
C PRO A 157 -12.82 11.55 -9.11
N TRP A 158 -11.81 11.31 -9.95
CA TRP A 158 -11.18 12.35 -10.74
C TRP A 158 -12.18 12.98 -11.70
N GLN A 159 -12.34 14.30 -11.59
CA GLN A 159 -13.09 15.09 -12.55
C GLN A 159 -12.18 15.47 -13.73
N SER A 160 -12.73 15.47 -14.95
CA SER A 160 -11.98 15.70 -16.20
C SER A 160 -11.13 16.97 -16.18
N HIS A 161 -11.66 18.09 -15.66
CA HIS A 161 -10.89 19.34 -15.63
C HIS A 161 -9.69 19.30 -14.66
N ASN A 162 -9.81 18.60 -13.53
CA ASN A 162 -8.72 18.44 -12.56
C ASN A 162 -7.66 17.48 -13.10
N LEU A 163 -8.09 16.41 -13.75
CA LEU A 163 -7.20 15.47 -14.39
C LEU A 163 -6.42 16.14 -15.52
N LYS A 164 -7.11 16.89 -16.38
CA LYS A 164 -6.50 17.65 -17.48
C LYS A 164 -5.39 18.56 -17.00
N LYS A 165 -5.61 19.34 -15.96
CA LYS A 165 -4.58 20.21 -15.36
C LYS A 165 -3.36 19.45 -14.85
N ARG A 166 -3.52 18.18 -14.49
CA ARG A 166 -2.43 17.37 -13.93
C ARG A 166 -1.58 16.69 -14.99
N ILE A 167 -2.20 16.16 -16.05
CA ILE A 167 -1.52 15.23 -16.97
C ILE A 167 -1.68 15.59 -18.45
N ALA A 168 -2.73 16.35 -18.89
CA ALA A 168 -3.05 16.43 -20.31
C ALA A 168 -2.11 17.32 -21.13
N ASP A 169 -1.62 18.41 -20.53
CA ASP A 169 -0.82 19.42 -21.24
C ASP A 169 0.69 19.25 -20.99
N ILE A 170 1.10 18.11 -20.41
CA ILE A 170 2.44 17.89 -19.94
C ILE A 170 2.92 16.52 -20.42
N PRO A 171 4.06 16.41 -21.13
CA PRO A 171 4.63 15.10 -21.46
C PRO A 171 4.89 14.27 -20.19
N ILE A 172 4.44 13.03 -20.18
CA ILE A 172 4.68 12.08 -19.11
C ILE A 172 5.63 11.01 -19.64
N ASP A 173 6.71 10.77 -18.91
CA ASP A 173 7.74 9.81 -19.31
C ASP A 173 7.50 8.43 -18.69
N ALA A 174 6.94 8.39 -17.47
CA ALA A 174 6.69 7.13 -16.78
C ALA A 174 5.49 7.18 -15.84
N VAL A 175 4.90 6.00 -15.57
CA VAL A 175 3.83 5.80 -14.59
C VAL A 175 4.25 4.66 -13.65
N LEU A 176 4.15 4.90 -12.32
CA LEU A 176 4.45 3.89 -11.30
C LEU A 176 3.18 3.21 -10.79
N PHE A 177 3.15 1.88 -10.84
CA PHE A 177 2.04 1.06 -10.37
C PHE A 177 2.45 0.17 -9.20
N TYR A 178 1.78 0.34 -8.08
CA TYR A 178 2.03 -0.40 -6.83
C TYR A 178 0.98 -1.48 -6.54
N SER A 179 -0.06 -1.57 -7.35
CA SER A 179 -1.12 -2.58 -7.20
C SER A 179 -1.84 -2.82 -8.52
N SER A 180 -2.39 -4.02 -8.66
CA SER A 180 -3.26 -4.38 -9.80
C SER A 180 -4.48 -3.47 -9.92
N GLU A 181 -5.03 -3.04 -8.78
CA GLU A 181 -6.17 -2.13 -8.76
C GLU A 181 -5.81 -0.74 -9.31
N ALA A 182 -4.60 -0.24 -9.00
CA ALA A 182 -4.13 1.03 -9.56
C ALA A 182 -3.99 0.96 -11.09
N VAL A 183 -3.50 -0.16 -11.63
CA VAL A 183 -3.44 -0.38 -13.08
C VAL A 183 -4.86 -0.32 -13.68
N ARG A 184 -5.79 -1.10 -13.13
CA ARG A 184 -7.18 -1.14 -13.62
C ARG A 184 -7.81 0.25 -13.63
N ILE A 185 -7.78 0.97 -12.49
CA ILE A 185 -8.37 2.30 -12.36
C ILE A 185 -7.70 3.30 -13.31
N PHE A 186 -6.38 3.24 -13.48
CA PHE A 186 -5.64 4.12 -14.37
C PHE A 186 -6.13 3.97 -15.81
N PHE A 187 -6.16 2.77 -16.34
CA PHE A 187 -6.56 2.56 -17.73
C PHE A 187 -8.04 2.85 -17.96
N GLU A 188 -8.94 2.50 -17.03
CA GLU A 188 -10.35 2.91 -17.10
C GLU A 188 -10.49 4.44 -17.12
N LEU A 189 -9.69 5.15 -16.32
CA LEU A 189 -9.68 6.62 -16.28
C LEU A 189 -9.17 7.20 -17.60
N MET A 190 -8.06 6.68 -18.14
CA MET A 190 -7.47 7.15 -19.40
C MET A 190 -8.39 6.90 -20.59
N GLU A 191 -9.06 5.75 -20.65
CA GLU A 191 -10.04 5.43 -21.68
C GLU A 191 -11.25 6.36 -21.62
N ARG A 192 -11.81 6.56 -20.43
CA ARG A 192 -12.95 7.47 -20.20
C ARG A 192 -12.65 8.90 -20.66
N GLU A 193 -11.46 9.38 -20.35
CA GLU A 193 -11.01 10.75 -20.67
C GLU A 193 -10.40 10.87 -22.07
N LYS A 194 -10.28 9.77 -22.82
CA LYS A 194 -9.70 9.71 -24.17
C LYS A 194 -8.22 10.14 -24.25
N TYR A 195 -7.43 9.77 -23.27
CA TYR A 195 -5.98 10.02 -23.21
C TYR A 195 -5.06 8.80 -23.48
N PRO A 196 -5.51 7.66 -24.02
CA PRO A 196 -4.63 6.49 -24.14
C PRO A 196 -3.39 6.75 -25.01
N GLU A 197 -3.52 7.53 -26.09
CA GLU A 197 -2.40 7.84 -26.99
C GLU A 197 -1.28 8.64 -26.32
N GLN A 198 -1.61 9.52 -25.35
CA GLN A 198 -0.62 10.31 -24.62
C GLN A 198 0.34 9.44 -23.78
N PHE A 199 -0.11 8.25 -23.39
CA PHE A 199 0.67 7.32 -22.57
C PHE A 199 1.26 6.15 -23.37
N ARG A 200 1.14 6.15 -24.71
CA ARG A 200 1.59 5.01 -25.55
C ARG A 200 3.07 4.70 -25.36
N ASP A 201 3.90 5.72 -25.30
CA ASP A 201 5.35 5.60 -25.17
C ASP A 201 5.82 5.79 -23.73
N CYS A 202 4.88 5.97 -22.77
CA CYS A 202 5.23 6.08 -21.38
C CYS A 202 5.68 4.76 -20.80
N ARG A 203 6.72 4.79 -20.00
CA ARG A 203 7.22 3.63 -19.29
C ARG A 203 6.26 3.25 -18.14
N MET A 204 5.73 2.02 -18.16
CA MET A 204 4.84 1.48 -17.13
C MET A 204 5.65 0.67 -16.13
N VAL A 205 6.02 1.24 -14.99
CA VAL A 205 6.85 0.57 -13.98
C VAL A 205 5.98 -0.02 -12.89
N CYS A 206 5.99 -1.35 -12.79
CA CYS A 206 5.17 -2.13 -11.87
C CYS A 206 6.01 -2.70 -10.72
N ILE A 207 5.45 -2.69 -9.50
CA ILE A 207 6.11 -3.21 -8.29
C ILE A 207 6.39 -4.73 -8.37
N SER A 208 5.69 -5.47 -9.23
CA SER A 208 5.83 -6.91 -9.39
C SER A 208 5.27 -7.40 -10.73
N SER A 209 5.64 -8.64 -11.13
CA SER A 209 5.10 -9.30 -12.32
C SER A 209 3.57 -9.50 -12.25
N LYS A 210 3.00 -9.70 -11.05
CA LYS A 210 1.55 -9.77 -10.85
C LYS A 210 0.86 -8.46 -11.22
N VAL A 211 1.46 -7.32 -10.91
CA VAL A 211 0.93 -6.00 -11.27
C VAL A 211 1.11 -5.75 -12.77
N LEU A 212 2.28 -6.11 -13.32
CA LEU A 212 2.56 -5.98 -14.75
C LEU A 212 1.56 -6.77 -15.62
N SER A 213 1.17 -7.98 -15.20
CA SER A 213 0.20 -8.79 -15.95
C SER A 213 -1.18 -8.15 -16.11
N GLN A 214 -1.48 -7.08 -15.38
CA GLN A 214 -2.72 -6.31 -15.49
C GLN A 214 -2.61 -5.14 -16.49
N VAL A 215 -1.39 -4.81 -16.94
CA VAL A 215 -1.20 -3.77 -17.97
C VAL A 215 -1.76 -4.28 -19.29
N PRO A 216 -2.63 -3.50 -19.99
CA PRO A 216 -3.20 -3.92 -21.28
C PRO A 216 -2.12 -4.26 -22.31
N ALA A 217 -2.41 -5.23 -23.18
CA ALA A 217 -1.46 -5.74 -24.17
C ALA A 217 -0.85 -4.65 -25.05
N SER A 218 -1.63 -3.62 -25.39
CA SER A 218 -1.19 -2.47 -26.18
C SER A 218 -0.09 -1.62 -25.54
N PHE A 219 0.11 -1.75 -24.20
CA PHE A 219 1.11 -1.00 -23.44
C PHE A 219 2.23 -1.88 -22.85
N GLN A 220 2.15 -3.21 -23.05
CA GLN A 220 3.14 -4.14 -22.49
C GLN A 220 4.54 -3.98 -23.09
N HIS A 221 4.68 -3.43 -24.30
CA HIS A 221 5.96 -3.15 -24.92
C HIS A 221 6.82 -2.14 -24.12
N ALA A 222 6.18 -1.27 -23.33
CA ALA A 222 6.82 -0.27 -22.46
C ALA A 222 6.64 -0.59 -20.96
N ALA A 223 6.21 -1.82 -20.60
CA ALA A 223 5.93 -2.22 -19.24
C ALA A 223 7.05 -3.06 -18.63
N PHE A 224 7.44 -2.72 -17.41
CA PHE A 224 8.55 -3.35 -16.69
C PHE A 224 8.10 -3.70 -15.25
N ALA A 225 8.49 -4.89 -14.79
CA ALA A 225 8.28 -5.30 -13.41
C ALA A 225 9.57 -5.19 -12.62
N SER A 226 9.45 -4.68 -11.40
CA SER A 226 10.54 -4.72 -10.44
C SER A 226 10.92 -6.16 -10.05
N THR A 227 12.20 -6.42 -9.90
CA THR A 227 12.74 -7.72 -9.47
C THR A 227 12.50 -8.01 -8.00
N ALA A 228 12.21 -6.97 -7.19
CA ALA A 228 11.84 -7.08 -5.78
C ALA A 228 10.79 -6.01 -5.46
N PRO A 229 9.87 -6.23 -4.52
CA PRO A 229 8.80 -5.28 -4.20
C PRO A 229 9.29 -4.09 -3.36
N SER A 230 10.20 -3.31 -3.92
CA SER A 230 10.77 -2.11 -3.29
C SER A 230 10.79 -0.92 -4.24
N GLU A 231 10.64 0.30 -3.71
CA GLU A 231 10.65 1.53 -4.50
C GLU A 231 11.99 1.77 -5.18
N SER A 232 13.11 1.49 -4.52
CA SER A 232 14.43 1.64 -5.13
C SER A 232 14.57 0.79 -6.40
N ARG A 233 14.09 -0.46 -6.36
CA ARG A 233 14.11 -1.33 -7.53
C ARG A 233 13.16 -0.90 -8.64
N MET A 234 12.07 -0.25 -8.29
CA MET A 234 11.22 0.40 -9.31
C MET A 234 11.93 1.59 -9.95
N PHE A 235 12.63 2.40 -9.16
CA PHE A 235 13.35 3.57 -9.66
C PHE A 235 14.54 3.18 -10.55
N ASP A 236 15.24 2.07 -10.26
CA ASP A 236 16.28 1.51 -11.15
C ASP A 236 15.76 1.25 -12.59
N LEU A 237 14.43 1.09 -12.75
CA LEU A 237 13.82 0.87 -14.05
C LEU A 237 13.48 2.17 -14.79
N LEU A 238 13.51 3.33 -14.12
CA LEU A 238 13.25 4.61 -14.76
C LEU A 238 14.39 5.00 -15.69
N ASP A 239 15.65 4.76 -15.29
CA ASP A 239 16.85 5.18 -16.01
C ASP A 239 17.39 4.12 -16.99
N ARG A 240 16.77 2.93 -17.05
CA ARG A 240 17.16 1.93 -18.05
C ARG A 240 16.80 2.43 -19.43
N GLU A 241 17.77 2.50 -20.33
CA GLU A 241 17.47 2.69 -21.74
C GLU A 241 16.50 1.60 -22.22
N ALA A 242 15.50 1.98 -23.03
CA ALA A 242 14.62 1.01 -23.67
C ALA A 242 15.54 0.07 -24.47
N GLY A 243 15.71 -1.16 -23.97
CA GLY A 243 16.68 -2.09 -24.51
C GLY A 243 16.44 -2.36 -25.99
N THR A 244 17.47 -2.19 -26.76
CA THR A 244 17.66 -2.77 -28.09
C THR A 244 17.44 -4.27 -28.09
#